data_dbb7bfe6f58307cb19a6f00b346f24eb
#
_entry.id   dbb7bfe6f58307cb19a6f00b346f24eb
#
_cell.length_a   1.000
_cell.length_b   1.000
_cell.length_c   1.000
_cell.angle_alpha   90.00
_cell.angle_beta   90.00
_cell.angle_gamma   90.00
#
_symmetry.space_group_name_H-M   'P 1'
#
loop_
_entity.id
_entity.type
_entity.pdbx_description
1 polymer ?
#
loop_
_entity_poly.entity_id
_entity_poly.type
_entity_poly.pdbx_seq_one_letter_code
_entity_poly.pdbx_strand_id
1 'polypeptide(L)'
;VPPAAAAGSSTVGAPAPVPVSAARAQREAIAATLRRANSADPAQLAQRVAAALNVGITDIGFFWLTGLAKDGTIVVANNYGLGYIPEGVNLPDQVHMVTADESIPANLRGTWTTYPILALHGWAQHHNLELRAVIATEDQFKGFDPGAPKIILRPDDIPESGQMEGRHRLQVIAPSAATQLAAITPAGLTDLLPPSPTDAKPPEDRRADLWFEVFRPLLSNAPDRAQVQLEAFVTYADHAQEIALHRAHTATEAVDQRAAIADWIYWQHLSVLMSDATASNAAV
;
A
#
# COMPACT_ATOMS: atom_id res chain seq x y z
N VAL A 1 6.53 77.31 55.47
CA VAL A 1 6.63 75.85 55.52
C VAL A 1 6.12 75.30 54.20
N PRO A 2 6.92 74.70 53.33
CA PRO A 2 6.46 73.96 52.15
C PRO A 2 6.40 72.48 52.48
N PRO A 3 5.51 71.67 51.78
CA PRO A 3 5.43 70.25 51.96
C PRO A 3 6.39 69.52 51.00
N ALA A 4 6.85 68.38 51.41
CA ALA A 4 7.77 67.51 50.77
C ALA A 4 7.17 66.79 49.59
N ALA A 5 7.99 66.60 48.50
CA ALA A 5 7.67 65.83 47.39
C ALA A 5 7.82 64.31 47.67
N ALA A 6 6.82 63.52 47.37
CA ALA A 6 6.88 62.06 47.42
C ALA A 6 7.51 61.49 46.16
N ALA A 7 8.57 60.75 46.33
CA ALA A 7 9.21 59.98 45.24
C ALA A 7 8.35 58.74 44.90
N GLY A 8 7.88 58.69 43.66
CA GLY A 8 7.20 57.51 43.14
C GLY A 8 8.19 56.39 42.78
N SER A 9 8.13 55.29 43.51
CA SER A 9 8.86 54.07 43.20
C SER A 9 8.19 53.35 42.04
N SER A 10 8.84 53.33 40.88
CA SER A 10 8.46 52.47 39.73
C SER A 10 8.80 51.03 40.07
N THR A 11 7.82 50.25 40.47
CA THR A 11 7.96 48.80 40.51
C THR A 11 7.96 48.24 39.09
N VAL A 12 9.14 47.80 38.66
CA VAL A 12 9.26 46.95 37.47
C VAL A 12 8.50 45.67 37.78
N GLY A 13 7.35 45.53 37.12
CA GLY A 13 6.52 44.33 37.23
C GLY A 13 7.28 43.11 36.72
N ALA A 14 7.44 42.13 37.59
CA ALA A 14 7.96 40.81 37.19
C ALA A 14 7.05 40.22 36.09
N PRO A 15 7.62 39.56 35.06
CA PRO A 15 6.81 38.93 34.00
C PRO A 15 5.86 37.92 34.64
N ALA A 16 4.57 38.03 34.30
CA ALA A 16 3.56 37.11 34.81
C ALA A 16 3.90 35.67 34.39
N PRO A 17 3.76 34.67 35.28
CA PRO A 17 4.03 33.29 34.94
C PRO A 17 3.08 32.83 33.82
N VAL A 18 3.66 32.37 32.72
CA VAL A 18 2.89 31.80 31.60
C VAL A 18 2.14 30.57 32.13
N PRO A 19 0.82 30.46 31.93
CA PRO A 19 0.07 29.30 32.38
C PRO A 19 0.69 28.00 31.84
N VAL A 20 0.84 26.98 32.66
CA VAL A 20 1.45 25.68 32.32
C VAL A 20 0.75 25.04 31.10
N SER A 21 -0.54 25.29 30.94
CA SER A 21 -1.36 24.90 29.80
C SER A 21 -0.90 25.55 28.49
N ALA A 22 -0.55 26.84 28.49
CA ALA A 22 -0.08 27.55 27.30
C ALA A 22 1.31 27.05 26.85
N ALA A 23 2.21 26.82 27.83
CA ALA A 23 3.53 26.26 27.53
C ALA A 23 3.45 24.82 27.02
N ARG A 24 2.48 24.02 27.45
CA ARG A 24 2.21 22.68 26.94
C ARG A 24 1.66 22.74 25.52
N ALA A 25 0.65 23.57 25.25
CA ALA A 25 0.08 23.78 23.94
C ALA A 25 1.12 24.27 22.91
N GLN A 26 2.04 25.16 23.35
CA GLN A 26 3.13 25.64 22.50
C GLN A 26 4.13 24.53 22.16
N ARG A 27 4.50 23.66 23.11
CA ARG A 27 5.37 22.49 22.85
C ARG A 27 4.70 21.49 21.91
N GLU A 28 3.41 21.24 22.10
CA GLU A 28 2.62 20.37 21.24
C GLU A 28 2.51 20.93 19.81
N ALA A 29 2.32 22.25 19.66
CA ALA A 29 2.30 22.93 18.36
C ALA A 29 3.67 22.86 17.66
N ILE A 30 4.76 23.09 18.38
CA ILE A 30 6.14 22.97 17.86
C ILE A 30 6.41 21.51 17.44
N ALA A 31 6.04 20.54 18.29
CA ALA A 31 6.20 19.12 17.98
C ALA A 31 5.35 18.69 16.78
N ALA A 32 4.14 19.24 16.61
CA ALA A 32 3.30 19.01 15.43
C ALA A 32 3.89 19.64 14.17
N THR A 33 4.49 20.82 14.27
CA THR A 33 5.17 21.48 13.14
C THR A 33 6.42 20.73 12.73
N LEU A 34 7.23 20.27 13.68
CA LEU A 34 8.40 19.44 13.42
C LEU A 34 8.00 18.08 12.81
N ARG A 35 6.92 17.47 13.30
CA ARG A 35 6.38 16.23 12.71
C ARG A 35 5.93 16.45 11.28
N ARG A 36 5.25 17.58 10.95
CA ARG A 36 4.86 17.92 9.56
C ARG A 36 6.08 18.21 8.69
N ALA A 37 7.06 18.94 9.18
CA ALA A 37 8.30 19.18 8.43
C ALA A 37 9.06 17.88 8.13
N ASN A 38 9.17 16.98 9.12
CA ASN A 38 9.78 15.65 8.93
C ASN A 38 8.94 14.73 8.05
N SER A 39 7.61 14.90 8.01
CA SER A 39 6.74 14.14 7.09
C SER A 39 6.79 14.67 5.65
N ALA A 40 7.32 15.87 5.45
CA ALA A 40 7.51 16.46 4.12
C ALA A 40 8.80 15.98 3.43
N ASP A 41 9.73 15.31 4.13
CA ASP A 41 10.90 14.70 3.50
C ASP A 41 10.53 13.35 2.86
N PRO A 42 10.58 13.25 1.52
CA PRO A 42 10.23 11.99 0.82
C PRO A 42 11.08 10.81 1.28
N ALA A 43 12.34 11.02 1.67
CA ALA A 43 13.20 9.93 2.13
C ALA A 43 12.73 9.36 3.48
N GLN A 44 12.33 10.20 4.41
CA GLN A 44 11.78 9.75 5.68
C GLN A 44 10.42 9.07 5.52
N LEU A 45 9.57 9.61 4.62
CA LEU A 45 8.29 8.96 4.31
C LEU A 45 8.53 7.59 3.67
N ALA A 46 9.45 7.46 2.71
CA ALA A 46 9.80 6.20 2.06
C ALA A 46 10.31 5.16 3.07
N GLN A 47 11.16 5.56 4.02
CA GLN A 47 11.62 4.66 5.10
C GLN A 47 10.48 4.20 6.01
N ARG A 48 9.56 5.09 6.40
CA ARG A 48 8.39 4.71 7.21
C ARG A 48 7.45 3.78 6.46
N VAL A 49 7.22 4.03 5.16
CA VAL A 49 6.42 3.14 4.31
C VAL A 49 7.08 1.76 4.22
N ALA A 50 8.37 1.71 3.92
CA ALA A 50 9.11 0.45 3.85
C ALA A 50 9.08 -0.30 5.18
N ALA A 51 9.25 0.39 6.30
CA ALA A 51 9.19 -0.20 7.63
C ALA A 51 7.79 -0.75 7.94
N ALA A 52 6.74 0.02 7.68
CA ALA A 52 5.35 -0.41 7.91
C ALA A 52 4.95 -1.60 7.04
N LEU A 53 5.36 -1.62 5.76
CA LEU A 53 5.08 -2.73 4.84
C LEU A 53 5.79 -4.04 5.25
N ASN A 54 6.84 -3.97 6.05
CA ASN A 54 7.58 -5.14 6.54
C ASN A 54 7.11 -5.63 7.93
N VAL A 55 6.07 -5.02 8.50
CA VAL A 55 5.45 -5.49 9.74
C VAL A 55 4.48 -6.64 9.46
N GLY A 56 4.55 -7.69 10.26
CA GLY A 56 3.52 -8.73 10.30
C GLY A 56 3.35 -9.52 8.99
N ILE A 57 4.39 -9.58 8.16
CA ILE A 57 4.38 -10.45 6.97
C ILE A 57 4.29 -11.90 7.43
N THR A 58 3.15 -12.53 7.15
CA THR A 58 2.87 -13.93 7.49
C THR A 58 2.98 -14.87 6.30
N ASP A 59 2.84 -14.34 5.09
CA ASP A 59 2.90 -15.13 3.86
C ASP A 59 4.33 -15.59 3.58
N ILE A 60 4.49 -16.88 3.35
CA ILE A 60 5.79 -17.49 3.13
C ILE A 60 6.45 -16.90 1.87
N GLY A 61 7.66 -16.38 2.02
CA GLY A 61 8.43 -15.84 0.89
C GLY A 61 7.92 -14.50 0.33
N PHE A 62 6.84 -13.94 0.88
CA PHE A 62 6.35 -12.62 0.49
C PHE A 62 7.25 -11.53 1.05
N PHE A 63 7.55 -10.52 0.23
CA PHE A 63 8.27 -9.33 0.70
C PHE A 63 7.97 -8.11 -0.18
N TRP A 64 8.18 -6.94 0.42
CA TRP A 64 8.08 -5.64 -0.23
C TRP A 64 9.46 -5.03 -0.46
N LEU A 65 9.60 -4.34 -1.59
CA LEU A 65 10.66 -3.37 -1.82
C LEU A 65 10.04 -1.99 -1.98
N THR A 66 10.68 -0.98 -1.39
CA THR A 66 10.30 0.42 -1.56
C THR A 66 11.41 1.14 -2.32
N GLY A 67 11.05 1.81 -3.40
CA GLY A 67 11.93 2.67 -4.18
C GLY A 67 11.66 4.14 -3.88
N LEU A 68 12.71 4.93 -3.85
CA LEU A 68 12.64 6.39 -3.82
C LEU A 68 13.30 6.92 -5.09
N ALA A 69 12.56 7.61 -5.93
CA ALA A 69 13.09 8.27 -7.12
C ALA A 69 13.79 9.61 -6.78
N LYS A 70 14.62 10.10 -7.68
CA LYS A 70 15.38 11.36 -7.48
C LYS A 70 14.47 12.59 -7.35
N ASP A 71 13.30 12.58 -7.96
CA ASP A 71 12.28 13.63 -7.87
C ASP A 71 11.46 13.58 -6.56
N GLY A 72 11.68 12.56 -5.72
CA GLY A 72 10.96 12.35 -4.47
C GLY A 72 9.75 11.41 -4.57
N THR A 73 9.44 10.88 -5.75
CA THR A 73 8.37 9.89 -5.93
C THR A 73 8.69 8.61 -5.18
N ILE A 74 7.72 8.09 -4.42
CA ILE A 74 7.84 6.87 -3.65
C ILE A 74 7.06 5.77 -4.35
N VAL A 75 7.73 4.65 -4.57
CA VAL A 75 7.16 3.51 -5.29
C VAL A 75 7.36 2.22 -4.50
N VAL A 76 6.41 1.30 -4.63
CA VAL A 76 6.47 0.00 -3.96
C VAL A 76 6.19 -1.13 -4.94
N ALA A 77 6.84 -2.26 -4.72
CA ALA A 77 6.58 -3.51 -5.40
C ALA A 77 6.72 -4.67 -4.42
N ASN A 78 6.04 -5.77 -4.70
CA ASN A 78 6.24 -7.03 -4.01
C ASN A 78 6.44 -8.17 -5.03
N ASN A 79 6.74 -9.36 -4.55
CA ASN A 79 7.04 -10.52 -5.38
C ASN A 79 5.82 -11.43 -5.67
N TYR A 80 4.59 -10.95 -5.40
CA TYR A 80 3.35 -11.70 -5.60
C TYR A 80 2.46 -11.05 -6.65
N GLY A 81 2.49 -11.58 -7.87
CA GLY A 81 1.63 -11.16 -8.97
C GLY A 81 1.80 -9.70 -9.40
N LEU A 82 0.74 -9.14 -9.95
CA LEU A 82 0.65 -7.75 -10.39
C LEU A 82 -0.44 -7.02 -9.60
N GLY A 83 -0.09 -5.90 -8.97
CA GLY A 83 -1.05 -5.09 -8.23
C GLY A 83 -1.55 -5.71 -6.91
N TYR A 84 -0.98 -6.83 -6.47
CA TYR A 84 -1.43 -7.46 -5.24
C TYR A 84 -1.05 -6.64 -4.01
N ILE A 85 -2.05 -6.31 -3.21
CA ILE A 85 -1.92 -5.63 -1.92
C ILE A 85 -2.70 -6.45 -0.89
N PRO A 86 -2.05 -6.95 0.18
CA PRO A 86 -2.73 -7.71 1.23
C PRO A 86 -3.88 -6.94 1.85
N GLU A 87 -4.86 -7.67 2.36
CA GLU A 87 -5.97 -7.08 3.12
C GLU A 87 -5.45 -6.34 4.35
N GLY A 88 -6.03 -5.18 4.65
CA GLY A 88 -5.62 -4.34 5.78
C GLY A 88 -4.39 -3.45 5.51
N VAL A 89 -3.70 -3.62 4.38
CA VAL A 89 -2.62 -2.71 3.98
C VAL A 89 -3.21 -1.49 3.27
N ASN A 90 -2.93 -0.31 3.82
CA ASN A 90 -3.23 0.98 3.19
C ASN A 90 -1.93 1.64 2.72
N LEU A 91 -1.95 2.26 1.55
CA LEU A 91 -0.81 3.00 1.02
C LEU A 91 -1.08 4.51 1.08
N PRO A 92 -0.16 5.32 1.64
CA PRO A 92 -0.25 6.77 1.58
C PRO A 92 -0.48 7.29 0.16
N ASP A 93 -1.12 8.45 0.01
CA ASP A 93 -1.51 8.99 -1.30
C ASP A 93 -0.32 9.20 -2.25
N GLN A 94 0.87 9.48 -1.69
CA GLN A 94 2.09 9.73 -2.44
C GLN A 94 2.82 8.45 -2.88
N VAL A 95 2.34 7.26 -2.50
CA VAL A 95 2.98 5.98 -2.78
C VAL A 95 2.32 5.32 -3.99
N HIS A 96 3.11 4.89 -4.96
CA HIS A 96 2.62 4.21 -6.16
C HIS A 96 2.97 2.72 -6.13
N MET A 97 1.99 1.87 -6.42
CA MET A 97 2.18 0.44 -6.65
C MET A 97 2.57 0.22 -8.12
N VAL A 98 3.86 0.01 -8.38
CA VAL A 98 4.40 0.04 -9.75
C VAL A 98 3.84 -1.04 -10.67
N THR A 99 3.52 -2.22 -10.14
CA THR A 99 2.98 -3.33 -10.92
C THR A 99 1.50 -3.15 -11.30
N ALA A 100 0.81 -2.16 -10.70
CA ALA A 100 -0.55 -1.77 -11.04
C ALA A 100 -0.62 -0.62 -12.06
N ASP A 101 0.51 -0.08 -12.50
CA ASP A 101 0.54 1.05 -13.44
C ASP A 101 0.16 0.60 -14.86
N GLU A 102 -1.08 0.86 -15.24
CA GLU A 102 -1.63 0.47 -16.55
C GLU A 102 -1.07 1.28 -17.74
N SER A 103 -0.34 2.37 -17.49
CA SER A 103 0.38 3.08 -18.55
C SER A 103 1.53 2.25 -19.14
N ILE A 104 1.97 1.22 -18.40
CA ILE A 104 3.02 0.29 -18.80
C ILE A 104 2.38 -0.93 -19.48
N PRO A 105 2.88 -1.36 -20.65
CA PRO A 105 2.34 -2.52 -21.35
C PRO A 105 2.27 -3.78 -20.49
N ALA A 106 1.17 -4.52 -20.58
CA ALA A 106 0.88 -5.69 -19.75
C ALA A 106 1.98 -6.77 -19.85
N ASN A 107 2.47 -7.05 -21.06
CA ASN A 107 3.56 -8.01 -21.29
C ASN A 107 4.85 -7.60 -20.56
N LEU A 108 5.18 -6.31 -20.53
CA LEU A 108 6.34 -5.82 -19.82
C LEU A 108 6.16 -5.98 -18.30
N ARG A 109 4.99 -5.58 -17.77
CA ARG A 109 4.66 -5.78 -16.34
C ARG A 109 4.74 -7.26 -15.95
N GLY A 110 4.26 -8.17 -16.82
CA GLY A 110 4.33 -9.62 -16.62
C GLY A 110 5.74 -10.15 -16.39
N THR A 111 6.75 -9.55 -17.03
CA THR A 111 8.16 -9.95 -16.82
C THR A 111 8.71 -9.58 -15.45
N TRP A 112 8.05 -8.66 -14.74
CA TRP A 112 8.46 -8.21 -13.41
C TRP A 112 7.90 -9.06 -12.27
N THR A 113 6.90 -9.88 -12.57
CA THR A 113 6.29 -10.78 -11.57
C THR A 113 7.39 -11.62 -10.91
N THR A 114 7.31 -11.76 -9.60
CA THR A 114 8.32 -12.42 -8.76
C THR A 114 9.66 -11.68 -8.58
N TYR A 115 9.89 -10.59 -9.31
CA TYR A 115 11.13 -9.82 -9.27
C TYR A 115 10.84 -8.33 -8.97
N PRO A 116 10.49 -7.95 -7.72
CA PRO A 116 10.07 -6.58 -7.41
C PRO A 116 11.15 -5.54 -7.71
N ILE A 117 12.42 -5.90 -7.71
CA ILE A 117 13.48 -4.98 -8.09
C ILE A 117 13.41 -4.61 -9.58
N LEU A 118 13.07 -5.55 -10.45
CA LEU A 118 12.87 -5.28 -11.88
C LEU A 118 11.65 -4.38 -12.09
N ALA A 119 10.61 -4.56 -11.28
CA ALA A 119 9.42 -3.71 -11.32
C ALA A 119 9.77 -2.25 -10.96
N LEU A 120 10.56 -2.01 -9.92
CA LEU A 120 11.00 -0.68 -9.52
C LEU A 120 11.82 0.01 -10.62
N HIS A 121 12.80 -0.70 -11.20
CA HIS A 121 13.63 -0.14 -12.27
C HIS A 121 12.85 0.05 -13.57
N GLY A 122 12.05 -0.93 -13.97
CA GLY A 122 11.23 -0.86 -15.18
C GLY A 122 10.23 0.30 -15.13
N TRP A 123 9.60 0.50 -13.98
CA TRP A 123 8.72 1.63 -13.75
C TRP A 123 9.48 2.97 -13.85
N ALA A 124 10.61 3.09 -13.15
CA ALA A 124 11.41 4.30 -13.18
C ALA A 124 11.88 4.63 -14.61
N GLN A 125 12.33 3.62 -15.37
CA GLN A 125 12.75 3.78 -16.76
C GLN A 125 11.59 4.23 -17.65
N HIS A 126 10.39 3.63 -17.49
CA HIS A 126 9.20 4.01 -18.26
C HIS A 126 8.81 5.47 -18.05
N HIS A 127 8.92 5.96 -16.82
CA HIS A 127 8.63 7.34 -16.45
C HIS A 127 9.82 8.31 -16.60
N ASN A 128 10.95 7.88 -17.20
CA ASN A 128 12.17 8.66 -17.32
C ASN A 128 12.70 9.19 -15.97
N LEU A 129 12.56 8.39 -14.93
CA LEU A 129 13.04 8.66 -13.57
C LEU A 129 14.24 7.78 -13.24
N GLU A 130 15.03 8.19 -12.25
CA GLU A 130 16.10 7.39 -11.69
C GLU A 130 15.83 7.10 -10.22
N LEU A 131 16.11 5.87 -9.78
CA LEU A 131 16.03 5.53 -8.38
C LEU A 131 17.19 6.17 -7.60
N ARG A 132 16.83 6.97 -6.61
CA ARG A 132 17.77 7.53 -5.62
C ARG A 132 18.18 6.49 -4.59
N ALA A 133 17.26 5.60 -4.21
CA ALA A 133 17.51 4.53 -3.25
C ALA A 133 16.48 3.41 -3.38
N VAL A 134 16.87 2.21 -2.95
CA VAL A 134 15.96 1.09 -2.65
C VAL A 134 16.05 0.78 -1.16
N ILE A 135 14.89 0.61 -0.52
CA ILE A 135 14.75 0.48 0.92
C ILE A 135 14.13 -0.89 1.22
N ALA A 136 14.80 -1.69 2.04
CA ALA A 136 14.37 -3.01 2.45
C ALA A 136 15.16 -3.48 3.69
N THR A 137 14.84 -4.65 4.23
CA THR A 137 15.64 -5.29 5.26
C THR A 137 16.94 -5.88 4.67
N GLU A 138 17.92 -6.16 5.52
CA GLU A 138 19.18 -6.76 5.07
C GLU A 138 18.97 -8.12 4.40
N ASP A 139 18.04 -8.93 4.94
CA ASP A 139 17.72 -10.25 4.40
C ASP A 139 17.13 -10.18 2.99
N GLN A 140 16.32 -9.17 2.72
CA GLN A 140 15.70 -8.93 1.42
C GLN A 140 16.73 -8.50 0.34
N PHE A 141 17.88 -7.98 0.76
CA PHE A 141 18.97 -7.66 -0.15
C PHE A 141 19.97 -8.81 -0.37
N LYS A 142 19.79 -9.94 0.32
CA LYS A 142 20.70 -11.09 0.13
C LYS A 142 20.58 -11.63 -1.30
N GLY A 143 21.73 -11.76 -1.93
CA GLY A 143 21.83 -12.40 -3.24
C GLY A 143 21.57 -11.54 -4.46
N PHE A 144 21.28 -10.22 -4.31
CA PHE A 144 21.17 -9.34 -5.45
C PHE A 144 21.70 -7.92 -5.19
N ASP A 145 22.12 -7.26 -6.26
CA ASP A 145 22.41 -5.83 -6.28
C ASP A 145 21.15 -5.07 -6.77
N PRO A 146 20.58 -4.14 -5.98
CA PRO A 146 19.42 -3.38 -6.43
C PRO A 146 19.73 -2.35 -7.52
N GLY A 147 20.97 -2.15 -7.96
CA GLY A 147 21.34 -1.17 -9.00
C GLY A 147 21.15 0.29 -8.57
N ALA A 148 20.89 0.54 -7.30
CA ALA A 148 20.71 1.85 -6.68
C ALA A 148 21.22 1.81 -5.23
N PRO A 149 21.52 2.95 -4.59
CA PRO A 149 21.91 3.00 -3.19
C PRO A 149 20.93 2.25 -2.28
N LYS A 150 21.48 1.42 -1.39
CA LYS A 150 20.67 0.65 -0.42
C LYS A 150 20.43 1.48 0.83
N ILE A 151 19.18 1.48 1.31
CA ILE A 151 18.83 1.91 2.65
C ILE A 151 18.32 0.66 3.38
N ILE A 152 19.10 0.21 4.36
CA ILE A 152 18.78 -1.00 5.12
C ILE A 152 17.94 -0.62 6.31
N LEU A 153 16.73 -1.19 6.39
CA LEU A 153 15.88 -1.10 7.56
C LEU A 153 16.49 -1.91 8.71
N ARG A 154 16.60 -1.27 9.86
CA ARG A 154 17.02 -1.94 11.10
C ARG A 154 15.79 -2.47 11.84
N PRO A 155 15.93 -3.47 12.71
CA PRO A 155 14.81 -3.95 13.51
C PRO A 155 14.09 -2.84 14.29
N ASP A 156 14.84 -1.85 14.80
CA ASP A 156 14.30 -0.71 15.56
C ASP A 156 13.54 0.30 14.68
N ASP A 157 13.73 0.27 13.36
CA ASP A 157 12.99 1.11 12.40
C ASP A 157 11.59 0.57 12.12
N ILE A 158 11.35 -0.73 12.42
CA ILE A 158 10.09 -1.41 12.13
C ILE A 158 9.13 -1.20 13.30
N PRO A 159 8.00 -0.49 13.10
CA PRO A 159 7.04 -0.23 14.16
C PRO A 159 6.30 -1.50 14.59
N GLU A 160 5.73 -1.50 15.79
CA GLU A 160 4.90 -2.63 16.27
C GLU A 160 3.63 -2.83 15.42
N SER A 161 3.11 -1.74 14.83
CA SER A 161 1.95 -1.77 13.94
C SER A 161 2.35 -1.32 12.54
N GLY A 162 1.99 -2.12 11.52
CA GLY A 162 2.14 -1.78 10.11
C GLY A 162 1.03 -0.89 9.55
N GLN A 163 0.15 -0.38 10.41
CA GLN A 163 -0.97 0.45 9.97
C GLN A 163 -0.49 1.80 9.46
N MET A 164 -0.93 2.13 8.25
CA MET A 164 -0.71 3.43 7.61
C MET A 164 -2.05 4.06 7.26
N GLU A 165 -2.14 5.39 7.41
CA GLU A 165 -3.23 6.15 6.81
C GLU A 165 -3.04 6.23 5.30
N GLY A 166 -4.12 6.06 4.54
CA GLY A 166 -4.04 6.15 3.09
C GLY A 166 -5.13 5.36 2.37
N ARG A 167 -4.87 5.06 1.13
CA ARG A 167 -5.78 4.37 0.21
C ARG A 167 -5.75 2.86 0.46
N HIS A 168 -6.92 2.25 0.59
CA HIS A 168 -7.03 0.79 0.62
C HIS A 168 -6.79 0.19 -0.79
N ARG A 169 -6.58 -1.13 -0.85
CA ARG A 169 -6.16 -1.84 -2.07
C ARG A 169 -6.97 -1.51 -3.33
N LEU A 170 -8.31 -1.43 -3.27
CA LEU A 170 -9.12 -1.05 -4.44
C LEU A 170 -8.88 0.39 -4.88
N GLN A 171 -8.71 1.33 -3.93
CA GLN A 171 -8.41 2.73 -4.25
C GLN A 171 -7.04 2.91 -4.90
N VAL A 172 -6.09 2.01 -4.60
CA VAL A 172 -4.75 2.04 -5.19
C VAL A 172 -4.78 1.53 -6.62
N ILE A 173 -5.41 0.38 -6.88
CA ILE A 173 -5.33 -0.29 -8.18
C ILE A 173 -6.44 0.10 -9.15
N ALA A 174 -7.62 0.47 -8.65
CA ALA A 174 -8.79 0.84 -9.46
C ALA A 174 -9.52 2.05 -8.85
N PRO A 175 -8.89 3.24 -8.82
CA PRO A 175 -9.39 4.42 -8.12
C PRO A 175 -10.76 4.89 -8.63
N SER A 176 -11.02 4.75 -9.93
CA SER A 176 -12.33 5.11 -10.52
C SER A 176 -13.45 4.20 -9.99
N ALA A 177 -13.22 2.88 -9.93
CA ALA A 177 -14.19 1.94 -9.39
C ALA A 177 -14.42 2.17 -7.89
N ALA A 178 -13.36 2.45 -7.14
CA ALA A 178 -13.48 2.78 -5.72
C ALA A 178 -14.32 4.05 -5.49
N THR A 179 -14.10 5.09 -6.31
CA THR A 179 -14.86 6.34 -6.24
C THR A 179 -16.34 6.11 -6.58
N GLN A 180 -16.62 5.35 -7.64
CA GLN A 180 -18.00 4.99 -8.00
C GLN A 180 -18.69 4.21 -6.88
N LEU A 181 -18.04 3.20 -6.33
CA LEU A 181 -18.59 2.42 -5.22
C LEU A 181 -18.87 3.28 -3.98
N ALA A 182 -17.99 4.23 -3.67
CA ALA A 182 -18.17 5.15 -2.55
C ALA A 182 -19.39 6.07 -2.72
N ALA A 183 -19.73 6.44 -3.95
CA ALA A 183 -20.86 7.31 -4.26
C ALA A 183 -22.23 6.60 -4.20
N ILE A 184 -22.27 5.28 -4.21
CA ILE A 184 -23.52 4.51 -4.21
C ILE A 184 -24.13 4.49 -2.81
N THR A 185 -25.43 4.74 -2.75
CA THR A 185 -26.18 4.65 -1.48
C THR A 185 -26.33 3.20 -1.01
N PRO A 186 -26.58 2.95 0.28
CA PRO A 186 -26.81 1.59 0.78
C PRO A 186 -27.88 0.81 -0.01
N ALA A 187 -28.95 1.47 -0.41
CA ALA A 187 -30.04 0.84 -1.18
C ALA A 187 -29.63 0.44 -2.61
N GLY A 188 -28.65 1.11 -3.20
CA GLY A 188 -28.17 0.83 -4.55
C GLY A 188 -27.06 -0.22 -4.62
N LEU A 189 -26.54 -0.71 -3.49
CA LEU A 189 -25.44 -1.68 -3.49
C LEU A 189 -25.81 -3.00 -4.17
N THR A 190 -27.04 -3.45 -3.97
CA THR A 190 -27.54 -4.71 -4.57
C THR A 190 -27.62 -4.62 -6.10
N ASP A 191 -27.85 -3.44 -6.66
CA ASP A 191 -27.96 -3.22 -8.10
C ASP A 191 -26.61 -3.37 -8.83
N LEU A 192 -25.50 -3.33 -8.08
CA LEU A 192 -24.16 -3.57 -8.61
C LEU A 192 -23.84 -5.05 -8.80
N LEU A 193 -24.56 -5.91 -8.09
CA LEU A 193 -24.26 -7.33 -8.06
C LEU A 193 -24.86 -8.03 -9.29
N PRO A 194 -24.15 -8.99 -9.88
CA PRO A 194 -24.78 -9.90 -10.82
C PRO A 194 -25.93 -10.67 -10.14
N PRO A 195 -26.87 -11.24 -10.90
CA PRO A 195 -27.95 -12.05 -10.32
C PRO A 195 -27.39 -13.09 -9.35
N SER A 196 -28.06 -13.22 -8.19
CA SER A 196 -27.68 -14.24 -7.21
C SER A 196 -27.74 -15.63 -7.83
N PRO A 197 -26.73 -16.49 -7.59
CA PRO A 197 -26.81 -17.88 -8.02
C PRO A 197 -28.10 -18.54 -7.49
N THR A 198 -28.70 -19.38 -8.32
CA THR A 198 -29.93 -20.15 -7.93
C THR A 198 -29.66 -21.14 -6.79
N ASP A 199 -28.39 -21.51 -6.64
CA ASP A 199 -27.92 -22.36 -5.54
C ASP A 199 -27.28 -21.46 -4.48
N ALA A 200 -27.99 -21.26 -3.36
CA ALA A 200 -27.54 -20.41 -2.24
C ALA A 200 -26.43 -21.06 -1.39
N LYS A 201 -25.86 -22.18 -1.85
CA LYS A 201 -24.79 -22.86 -1.12
C LYS A 201 -23.50 -22.00 -1.17
N PRO A 202 -22.86 -21.74 -0.01
CA PRO A 202 -21.57 -21.06 0.00
C PRO A 202 -20.53 -21.83 -0.83
N PRO A 203 -19.70 -21.16 -1.62
CA PRO A 203 -18.60 -21.81 -2.30
C PRO A 203 -17.66 -22.47 -1.29
N GLU A 204 -17.09 -23.61 -1.66
CA GLU A 204 -16.06 -24.27 -0.85
C GLU A 204 -14.82 -23.37 -0.81
N ASP A 205 -14.34 -23.04 0.39
CA ASP A 205 -13.16 -22.18 0.54
C ASP A 205 -11.86 -22.95 0.31
N ARG A 206 -11.30 -22.81 -0.88
CA ARG A 206 -10.01 -23.39 -1.29
C ARG A 206 -8.87 -22.38 -1.32
N ARG A 207 -9.05 -21.21 -0.73
CA ARG A 207 -8.04 -20.14 -0.80
C ARG A 207 -6.67 -20.58 -0.27
N ALA A 208 -6.62 -21.38 0.77
CA ALA A 208 -5.34 -21.87 1.33
C ALA A 208 -4.56 -22.74 0.32
N ASP A 209 -5.23 -23.66 -0.35
CA ASP A 209 -4.61 -24.54 -1.34
C ASP A 209 -4.16 -23.75 -2.58
N LEU A 210 -5.03 -22.87 -3.08
CA LEU A 210 -4.71 -22.04 -4.24
C LEU A 210 -3.60 -21.03 -3.93
N TRP A 211 -3.51 -20.52 -2.69
CA TRP A 211 -2.42 -19.66 -2.25
C TRP A 211 -1.08 -20.37 -2.25
N PHE A 212 -1.07 -21.65 -1.89
CA PHE A 212 0.13 -22.46 -1.99
C PHE A 212 0.61 -22.62 -3.45
N GLU A 213 -0.33 -22.74 -4.41
CA GLU A 213 0.03 -22.78 -5.84
C GLU A 213 0.60 -21.45 -6.33
N VAL A 214 0.15 -20.30 -5.81
CA VAL A 214 0.75 -18.98 -6.08
C VAL A 214 2.17 -18.88 -5.51
N PHE A 215 2.43 -19.47 -4.34
CA PHE A 215 3.74 -19.48 -3.71
C PHE A 215 4.73 -20.43 -4.39
N ARG A 216 4.28 -21.62 -4.82
CA ARG A 216 5.15 -22.70 -5.32
C ARG A 216 6.13 -22.26 -6.41
N PRO A 217 5.78 -21.41 -7.40
CA PRO A 217 6.72 -20.93 -8.41
C PRO A 217 7.91 -20.15 -7.84
N LEU A 218 7.75 -19.51 -6.68
CA LEU A 218 8.85 -18.75 -6.03
C LEU A 218 9.99 -19.65 -5.54
N LEU A 219 9.73 -20.95 -5.38
CA LEU A 219 10.74 -21.96 -5.02
C LEU A 219 11.57 -22.42 -6.22
N SER A 220 11.19 -22.01 -7.44
CA SER A 220 11.84 -22.41 -8.70
C SER A 220 12.68 -21.27 -9.26
N ASN A 221 13.78 -21.62 -9.94
CA ASN A 221 14.56 -20.71 -10.78
C ASN A 221 14.25 -20.92 -12.27
N ALA A 222 13.15 -21.58 -12.62
CA ALA A 222 12.74 -21.79 -13.99
C ALA A 222 12.47 -20.46 -14.72
N PRO A 223 12.79 -20.33 -16.01
CA PRO A 223 12.62 -19.08 -16.75
C PRO A 223 11.15 -18.66 -16.90
N ASP A 224 10.22 -19.60 -16.87
CA ASP A 224 8.77 -19.41 -16.94
C ASP A 224 8.09 -19.16 -15.58
N ARG A 225 8.88 -19.05 -14.48
CA ARG A 225 8.39 -18.86 -13.12
C ARG A 225 7.34 -17.75 -13.00
N ALA A 226 7.58 -16.61 -13.65
CA ALA A 226 6.69 -15.46 -13.60
C ALA A 226 5.33 -15.78 -14.23
N GLN A 227 5.33 -16.44 -15.38
CA GLN A 227 4.11 -16.84 -16.07
C GLN A 227 3.32 -17.85 -15.25
N VAL A 228 3.98 -18.90 -14.73
CA VAL A 228 3.33 -19.92 -13.89
C VAL A 228 2.72 -19.30 -12.64
N GLN A 229 3.37 -18.30 -12.03
CA GLN A 229 2.80 -17.60 -10.89
C GLN A 229 1.57 -16.77 -11.28
N LEU A 230 1.60 -16.06 -12.40
CA LEU A 230 0.45 -15.27 -12.87
C LEU A 230 -0.76 -16.16 -13.13
N GLU A 231 -0.59 -17.30 -13.79
CA GLU A 231 -1.67 -18.27 -14.07
C GLU A 231 -2.28 -18.83 -12.76
N ALA A 232 -1.42 -19.19 -11.79
CA ALA A 232 -1.87 -19.61 -10.46
C ALA A 232 -2.62 -18.49 -9.75
N PHE A 233 -2.15 -17.26 -9.90
CA PHE A 233 -2.76 -16.10 -9.25
C PHE A 233 -4.11 -15.73 -9.88
N VAL A 234 -4.28 -15.87 -11.20
CA VAL A 234 -5.58 -15.73 -11.89
C VAL A 234 -6.57 -16.72 -11.28
N THR A 235 -6.18 -18.00 -11.15
CA THR A 235 -7.02 -19.04 -10.54
C THR A 235 -7.41 -18.70 -9.11
N TYR A 236 -6.48 -18.18 -8.32
CA TYR A 236 -6.76 -17.71 -6.97
C TYR A 236 -7.71 -16.51 -6.96
N ALA A 237 -7.46 -15.52 -7.81
CA ALA A 237 -8.27 -14.31 -7.89
C ALA A 237 -9.72 -14.61 -8.32
N ASP A 238 -9.91 -15.52 -9.26
CA ASP A 238 -11.26 -15.95 -9.69
C ASP A 238 -12.02 -16.63 -8.54
N HIS A 239 -11.35 -17.51 -7.78
CA HIS A 239 -11.95 -18.11 -6.61
C HIS A 239 -12.24 -17.08 -5.49
N ALA A 240 -11.34 -16.14 -5.28
CA ALA A 240 -11.54 -15.06 -4.31
C ALA A 240 -12.73 -14.15 -4.70
N GLN A 241 -12.95 -13.94 -6.01
CA GLN A 241 -14.14 -13.26 -6.52
C GLN A 241 -15.44 -14.01 -6.14
N GLU A 242 -15.48 -15.34 -6.32
CA GLU A 242 -16.65 -16.16 -5.94
C GLU A 242 -16.98 -16.01 -4.46
N ILE A 243 -15.98 -16.09 -3.58
CA ILE A 243 -16.14 -15.92 -2.14
C ILE A 243 -16.62 -14.50 -1.79
N ALA A 244 -16.03 -13.48 -2.39
CA ALA A 244 -16.40 -12.09 -2.15
C ALA A 244 -17.81 -11.78 -2.65
N LEU A 245 -18.19 -12.31 -3.81
CA LEU A 245 -19.54 -12.18 -4.36
C LEU A 245 -20.60 -12.85 -3.48
N HIS A 246 -20.31 -14.06 -3.00
CA HIS A 246 -21.20 -14.74 -2.05
C HIS A 246 -21.38 -13.92 -0.76
N ARG A 247 -20.29 -13.37 -0.20
CA ARG A 247 -20.34 -12.47 0.96
C ARG A 247 -21.17 -11.22 0.68
N ALA A 248 -21.05 -10.63 -0.51
CA ALA A 248 -21.82 -9.44 -0.91
C ALA A 248 -23.33 -9.71 -1.00
N HIS A 249 -23.74 -10.91 -1.46
CA HIS A 249 -25.15 -11.32 -1.51
C HIS A 249 -25.73 -11.68 -0.14
N THR A 250 -24.90 -12.16 0.79
CA THR A 250 -25.35 -12.66 2.12
C THR A 250 -25.14 -11.65 3.24
N ALA A 251 -24.46 -10.53 3.00
CA ALA A 251 -24.25 -9.48 3.98
C ALA A 251 -25.58 -8.85 4.41
N THR A 252 -25.79 -8.72 5.71
CA THR A 252 -26.97 -8.09 6.30
C THR A 252 -26.80 -6.59 6.50
N GLU A 253 -25.57 -6.15 6.71
CA GLU A 253 -25.22 -4.75 6.93
C GLU A 253 -24.64 -4.13 5.67
N ALA A 254 -25.04 -2.90 5.35
CA ALA A 254 -24.57 -2.20 4.16
C ALA A 254 -23.05 -1.94 4.16
N VAL A 255 -22.43 -1.82 5.33
CA VAL A 255 -20.98 -1.66 5.47
C VAL A 255 -20.26 -2.93 5.03
N ASP A 256 -20.73 -4.09 5.51
CA ASP A 256 -20.15 -5.39 5.15
C ASP A 256 -20.39 -5.73 3.69
N GLN A 257 -21.59 -5.39 3.16
CA GLN A 257 -21.92 -5.57 1.76
C GLN A 257 -20.98 -4.72 0.87
N ARG A 258 -20.77 -3.45 1.22
CA ARG A 258 -19.86 -2.56 0.50
C ARG A 258 -18.43 -3.08 0.53
N ALA A 259 -17.95 -3.57 1.67
CA ALA A 259 -16.63 -4.16 1.82
C ALA A 259 -16.47 -5.41 0.93
N ALA A 260 -17.47 -6.28 0.92
CA ALA A 260 -17.47 -7.48 0.07
C ALA A 260 -17.51 -7.14 -1.43
N ILE A 261 -18.28 -6.10 -1.84
CA ILE A 261 -18.28 -5.59 -3.22
C ILE A 261 -16.92 -5.01 -3.58
N ALA A 262 -16.29 -4.26 -2.68
CA ALA A 262 -14.95 -3.72 -2.92
C ALA A 262 -13.92 -4.84 -3.13
N ASP A 263 -13.99 -5.91 -2.36
CA ASP A 263 -13.15 -7.09 -2.52
C ASP A 263 -13.42 -7.81 -3.84
N TRP A 264 -14.68 -7.98 -4.21
CA TRP A 264 -15.06 -8.59 -5.48
C TRP A 264 -14.49 -7.82 -6.67
N ILE A 265 -14.66 -6.48 -6.71
CA ILE A 265 -14.12 -5.62 -7.76
C ILE A 265 -12.58 -5.66 -7.77
N TYR A 266 -11.95 -5.68 -6.59
CA TYR A 266 -10.50 -5.76 -6.46
C TYR A 266 -9.95 -7.04 -7.11
N TRP A 267 -10.52 -8.20 -6.77
CA TRP A 267 -10.08 -9.48 -7.32
C TRP A 267 -10.36 -9.62 -8.81
N GLN A 268 -11.51 -9.08 -9.27
CA GLN A 268 -11.83 -9.01 -10.70
C GLN A 268 -10.78 -8.19 -11.45
N HIS A 269 -10.39 -7.03 -10.93
CA HIS A 269 -9.38 -6.20 -11.55
C HIS A 269 -8.01 -6.89 -11.60
N LEU A 270 -7.61 -7.56 -10.53
CA LEU A 270 -6.37 -8.33 -10.48
C LEU A 270 -6.36 -9.48 -11.49
N SER A 271 -7.46 -10.24 -11.58
CA SER A 271 -7.57 -11.34 -12.55
C SER A 271 -7.38 -10.84 -13.98
N VAL A 272 -8.01 -9.73 -14.36
CA VAL A 272 -7.84 -9.11 -15.68
C VAL A 272 -6.39 -8.64 -15.88
N LEU A 273 -5.83 -7.91 -14.91
CA LEU A 273 -4.48 -7.37 -14.98
C LEU A 273 -3.42 -8.47 -15.24
N MET A 274 -3.58 -9.61 -14.58
CA MET A 274 -2.67 -10.75 -14.71
C MET A 274 -2.93 -11.57 -15.99
N SER A 275 -4.20 -11.74 -16.37
CA SER A 275 -4.56 -12.42 -17.61
C SER A 275 -4.04 -11.70 -18.84
N ASP A 276 -4.11 -10.37 -18.88
CA ASP A 276 -3.58 -9.56 -19.98
C ASP A 276 -2.05 -9.71 -20.09
N ALA A 277 -1.37 -9.85 -18.96
CA ALA A 277 0.08 -10.06 -18.94
C ALA A 277 0.48 -11.45 -19.45
N THR A 278 -0.31 -12.49 -19.17
CA THR A 278 -0.05 -13.86 -19.68
C THR A 278 -0.39 -13.98 -21.16
N ALA A 279 -1.51 -13.43 -21.64
CA ALA A 279 -1.94 -13.48 -23.03
C ALA A 279 -0.93 -12.81 -23.98
N SER A 280 -0.34 -11.69 -23.55
CA SER A 280 0.65 -10.95 -24.34
C SER A 280 1.98 -11.71 -24.50
N ASN A 281 2.33 -12.57 -23.55
CA ASN A 281 3.56 -13.39 -23.62
C ASN A 281 3.38 -14.62 -24.54
N ALA A 282 2.16 -15.10 -24.77
CA ALA A 282 1.88 -16.22 -25.66
C ALA A 282 1.91 -15.84 -27.16
N ALA A 283 1.93 -14.54 -27.47
CA ALA A 283 1.87 -14.03 -28.85
C ALA A 283 3.26 -13.67 -29.43
N VAL A 284 4.36 -13.90 -28.71
CA VAL A 284 5.75 -13.70 -29.13
C VAL A 284 6.44 -15.04 -29.31
#